data_1ef5a95f66ac537122150ded59c326b0
#
_entry.id   1ef5a95f66ac537122150ded59c326b0
#
_cell.length_a   1.000
_cell.length_b   1.000
_cell.length_c   1.000
_cell.angle_alpha   90.00
_cell.angle_beta   90.00
_cell.angle_gamma   90.00
#
_symmetry.space_group_name_H-M   'P 1'
#
loop_
_entity.id
_entity.type
_entity.pdbx_description
1 polymer ?
#
loop_
_entity_poly.entity_id
_entity_poly.type
_entity_poly.pdbx_seq_one_letter_code
_entity_poly.pdbx_strand_id
1 'polypeptide(L)'
;MKPLAAEPAGMAPKLPRLAGLRAVVFDLYGTLLISDAGGERSGPEPDPEGMPGLGDFLGKTIARHHDRRRAEGVAFPEVEIREVWAEAMVAGGFPVPGREGLERIILEHECRVHPVWPMPGAIELLGELRARGLVVGIISNAQFYTLPVMEGLFGAGLDDLGFHPDLRVFSFEEGEGKPSLRLFEALRERAAGVGIDANEIFYLGNDWRKDVVPAKAVGFR
;
A
#
# COMPACT_ATOMS: atom_id res chain seq x y z
N MET A 1 -13.48 -1.07 -18.37
CA MET A 1 -13.94 -1.59 -17.06
C MET A 1 -14.86 -0.55 -16.41
N LYS A 2 -15.92 -0.96 -15.68
CA LYS A 2 -16.75 0.00 -14.91
C LYS A 2 -15.94 0.44 -13.68
N PRO A 3 -15.84 1.74 -13.37
CA PRO A 3 -15.23 2.18 -12.12
C PRO A 3 -15.94 1.55 -10.91
N LEU A 4 -15.17 1.14 -9.91
CA LEU A 4 -15.74 0.76 -8.62
C LEU A 4 -16.29 2.03 -7.95
N ALA A 5 -17.42 1.90 -7.27
CA ALA A 5 -18.01 2.97 -6.47
C ALA A 5 -17.80 2.66 -4.99
N ALA A 6 -17.47 3.69 -4.21
CA ALA A 6 -17.42 3.56 -2.76
C ALA A 6 -18.82 3.26 -2.21
N GLU A 7 -18.93 2.22 -1.37
CA GLU A 7 -20.17 1.89 -0.69
C GLU A 7 -20.22 2.57 0.68
N PRO A 8 -21.34 3.25 1.04
CA PRO A 8 -21.48 3.86 2.35
C PRO A 8 -21.43 2.79 3.46
N ALA A 9 -20.63 3.02 4.49
CA ALA A 9 -20.52 2.13 5.64
C ALA A 9 -21.81 2.03 6.50
N GLY A 10 -22.83 2.85 6.22
CA GLY A 10 -24.10 2.86 6.97
C GLY A 10 -23.99 3.36 8.41
N MET A 11 -22.82 3.82 8.83
CA MET A 11 -22.57 4.34 10.18
C MET A 11 -22.55 5.86 10.20
N ALA A 12 -23.10 6.45 11.26
CA ALA A 12 -22.99 7.89 11.49
C ALA A 12 -21.52 8.28 11.77
N PRO A 13 -20.97 9.31 11.09
CA PRO A 13 -19.60 9.74 11.33
C PRO A 13 -19.44 10.28 12.75
N LYS A 14 -18.34 9.90 13.41
CA LYS A 14 -17.87 10.49 14.66
C LYS A 14 -16.64 11.33 14.35
N LEU A 15 -16.80 12.63 14.29
CA LEU A 15 -15.75 13.57 13.90
C LEU A 15 -15.33 14.43 15.12
N PRO A 16 -14.50 13.90 16.03
CA PRO A 16 -13.98 14.68 17.14
C PRO A 16 -13.05 15.77 16.61
N ARG A 17 -13.06 16.94 17.25
CA ARG A 17 -12.04 17.95 16.99
C ARG A 17 -10.72 17.48 17.60
N LEU A 18 -9.72 17.30 16.76
CA LEU A 18 -8.36 16.97 17.18
C LEU A 18 -7.50 18.23 17.10
N ALA A 19 -6.99 18.68 18.24
CA ALA A 19 -6.07 19.80 18.32
C ALA A 19 -4.62 19.31 18.34
N GLY A 20 -3.69 20.15 17.85
CA GLY A 20 -2.25 19.89 17.92
C GLY A 20 -1.77 18.84 16.93
N LEU A 21 -2.52 18.56 15.86
CA LEU A 21 -2.03 17.73 14.77
C LEU A 21 -1.05 18.51 13.91
N ARG A 22 0.03 17.82 13.51
CA ARG A 22 1.03 18.31 12.56
C ARG A 22 1.13 17.43 11.32
N ALA A 23 0.73 16.15 11.45
CA ALA A 23 0.73 15.23 10.32
C ALA A 23 -0.55 14.39 10.26
N VAL A 24 -0.92 14.01 9.03
CA VAL A 24 -1.94 13.00 8.74
C VAL A 24 -1.30 11.91 7.88
N VAL A 25 -1.39 10.67 8.35
CA VAL A 25 -0.81 9.51 7.67
C VAL A 25 -1.94 8.60 7.21
N PHE A 26 -1.85 8.17 5.97
CA PHE A 26 -2.89 7.37 5.33
C PHE A 26 -2.43 5.95 5.03
N ASP A 27 -3.31 4.99 5.20
CA ASP A 27 -3.33 3.81 4.35
C ASP A 27 -3.80 4.18 2.94
N LEU A 28 -3.52 3.34 1.96
CA LEU A 28 -3.90 3.60 0.57
C LEU A 28 -5.13 2.81 0.14
N TYR A 29 -5.03 1.49 0.12
CA TYR A 29 -6.06 0.60 -0.43
C TYR A 29 -7.26 0.47 0.52
N GLY A 30 -8.43 0.92 0.07
CA GLY A 30 -9.64 1.04 0.88
C GLY A 30 -9.74 2.36 1.66
N THR A 31 -8.73 3.25 1.55
CA THR A 31 -8.69 4.56 2.22
C THR A 31 -8.61 5.71 1.21
N LEU A 32 -7.50 5.89 0.51
CA LEU A 32 -7.37 6.88 -0.58
C LEU A 32 -7.70 6.29 -1.96
N LEU A 33 -7.61 4.97 -2.09
CA LEU A 33 -7.93 4.22 -3.29
C LEU A 33 -9.07 3.24 -3.01
N ILE A 34 -10.08 3.22 -3.87
CA ILE A 34 -11.05 2.13 -3.91
C ILE A 34 -10.34 0.94 -4.55
N SER A 35 -10.36 -0.19 -3.89
CA SER A 35 -9.72 -1.42 -4.35
C SER A 35 -10.60 -2.62 -4.07
N ASP A 36 -10.63 -3.56 -4.99
CA ASP A 36 -11.24 -4.88 -4.82
C ASP A 36 -10.23 -5.92 -4.26
N ALA A 37 -8.98 -5.51 -4.08
CA ALA A 37 -7.89 -6.39 -3.62
C ALA A 37 -8.04 -6.89 -2.17
N GLY A 38 -9.00 -6.39 -1.40
CA GLY A 38 -9.34 -6.87 -0.05
C GLY A 38 -10.43 -7.93 0.00
N GLY A 39 -11.10 -8.21 -1.13
CA GLY A 39 -12.06 -9.30 -1.26
C GLY A 39 -11.35 -10.65 -1.25
N GLU A 40 -11.92 -11.65 -0.54
CA GLU A 40 -11.45 -13.02 -0.64
C GLU A 40 -11.60 -13.50 -2.09
N ARG A 41 -10.52 -13.44 -2.86
CA ARG A 41 -10.49 -14.14 -4.14
C ARG A 41 -10.39 -15.63 -3.86
N SER A 42 -11.45 -16.34 -4.16
CA SER A 42 -11.44 -17.80 -4.22
C SER A 42 -10.95 -18.22 -5.61
N GLY A 43 -9.65 -18.49 -5.78
CA GLY A 43 -9.12 -19.00 -7.03
C GLY A 43 -7.62 -18.74 -7.22
N PRO A 44 -6.98 -19.40 -8.18
CA PRO A 44 -5.60 -19.15 -8.53
C PRO A 44 -5.42 -17.73 -9.11
N GLU A 45 -4.22 -17.20 -8.98
CA GLU A 45 -3.84 -15.93 -9.61
C GLU A 45 -4.02 -16.04 -11.14
N PRO A 46 -4.67 -15.05 -11.77
CA PRO A 46 -4.84 -15.08 -13.22
C PRO A 46 -3.50 -15.08 -13.94
N ASP A 47 -3.44 -15.78 -15.07
CA ASP A 47 -2.24 -15.78 -15.89
C ASP A 47 -1.99 -14.40 -16.51
N PRO A 48 -0.76 -13.91 -16.48
CA PRO A 48 -0.37 -12.76 -17.27
C PRO A 48 -0.54 -13.01 -18.77
N GLU A 49 -0.80 -11.95 -19.52
CA GLU A 49 -1.02 -12.02 -20.94
C GLU A 49 0.20 -12.65 -21.66
N GLY A 50 -0.05 -13.65 -22.48
CA GLY A 50 0.98 -14.39 -23.20
C GLY A 50 1.82 -15.36 -22.37
N MET A 51 1.49 -15.58 -21.08
CA MET A 51 2.24 -16.44 -20.16
C MET A 51 1.33 -17.46 -19.47
N PRO A 52 0.76 -18.40 -20.21
CA PRO A 52 -0.18 -19.37 -19.63
C PRO A 52 0.51 -20.24 -18.57
N GLY A 53 -0.14 -20.42 -17.43
CA GLY A 53 0.33 -21.19 -16.27
C GLY A 53 1.28 -20.41 -15.35
N LEU A 54 1.66 -19.18 -15.66
CA LEU A 54 2.57 -18.39 -14.81
C LEU A 54 1.95 -18.04 -13.47
N GLY A 55 0.62 -17.84 -13.39
CA GLY A 55 -0.09 -17.57 -12.15
C GLY A 55 0.15 -18.62 -11.06
N ASP A 56 0.20 -19.90 -11.42
CA ASP A 56 0.55 -20.98 -10.50
C ASP A 56 1.99 -20.88 -9.98
N PHE A 57 2.94 -20.49 -10.83
CA PHE A 57 4.33 -20.29 -10.40
C PHE A 57 4.46 -19.07 -9.50
N LEU A 58 3.75 -17.97 -9.78
CA LEU A 58 3.70 -16.78 -8.92
C LEU A 58 3.20 -17.13 -7.53
N GLY A 59 2.04 -17.79 -7.42
CA GLY A 59 1.49 -18.19 -6.13
C GLY A 59 2.43 -19.10 -5.33
N LYS A 60 3.05 -20.10 -5.97
CA LYS A 60 4.03 -21.00 -5.31
C LYS A 60 5.29 -20.24 -4.87
N THR A 61 5.75 -19.28 -5.66
CA THR A 61 6.94 -18.49 -5.33
C THR A 61 6.66 -17.57 -4.15
N ILE A 62 5.52 -16.87 -4.14
CA ILE A 62 5.08 -16.05 -3.00
C ILE A 62 5.02 -16.90 -1.72
N ALA A 63 4.36 -18.05 -1.77
CA ALA A 63 4.24 -18.94 -0.62
C ALA A 63 5.61 -19.36 -0.08
N ARG A 64 6.54 -19.74 -0.97
CA ARG A 64 7.90 -20.11 -0.58
C ARG A 64 8.68 -18.97 0.08
N HIS A 65 8.56 -17.73 -0.44
CA HIS A 65 9.17 -16.56 0.17
C HIS A 65 8.59 -16.30 1.56
N HIS A 66 7.27 -16.34 1.70
CA HIS A 66 6.60 -16.18 2.99
C HIS A 66 7.02 -17.25 4.00
N ASP A 67 7.05 -18.53 3.59
CA ASP A 67 7.43 -19.62 4.49
C ASP A 67 8.87 -19.51 4.96
N ARG A 68 9.79 -19.14 4.08
CA ARG A 68 11.18 -18.85 4.43
C ARG A 68 11.26 -17.75 5.48
N ARG A 69 10.61 -16.63 5.25
CA ARG A 69 10.61 -15.48 6.18
C ARG A 69 9.95 -15.81 7.52
N ARG A 70 8.88 -16.61 7.51
CA ARG A 70 8.25 -17.09 8.75
C ARG A 70 9.17 -18.01 9.53
N ALA A 71 9.95 -18.87 8.87
CA ALA A 71 10.96 -19.70 9.51
C ALA A 71 12.10 -18.87 10.14
N GLU A 72 12.35 -17.66 9.63
CA GLU A 72 13.26 -16.66 10.20
C GLU A 72 12.63 -15.86 11.37
N GLY A 73 11.37 -16.13 11.72
CA GLY A 73 10.65 -15.47 12.82
C GLY A 73 9.84 -14.24 12.43
N VAL A 74 9.72 -13.93 11.14
CA VAL A 74 8.90 -12.80 10.65
C VAL A 74 7.43 -13.20 10.63
N ALA A 75 6.60 -12.55 11.45
CA ALA A 75 5.20 -12.91 11.61
C ALA A 75 4.34 -12.53 10.40
N PHE A 76 4.63 -11.39 9.77
CA PHE A 76 3.87 -10.82 8.66
C PHE A 76 4.81 -10.51 7.48
N PRO A 77 5.40 -11.54 6.86
CA PRO A 77 6.37 -11.35 5.81
C PRO A 77 5.74 -10.69 4.58
N GLU A 78 6.47 -9.77 3.97
CA GLU A 78 6.16 -9.19 2.68
C GLU A 78 7.21 -9.65 1.65
N VAL A 79 6.82 -9.69 0.38
CA VAL A 79 7.68 -10.04 -0.74
C VAL A 79 8.08 -8.79 -1.54
N GLU A 80 9.20 -8.87 -2.23
CA GLU A 80 9.50 -7.95 -3.32
C GLU A 80 9.00 -8.60 -4.63
N ILE A 81 7.92 -8.05 -5.16
CA ILE A 81 7.17 -8.70 -6.24
C ILE A 81 8.00 -8.87 -7.53
N ARG A 82 8.96 -7.98 -7.80
CA ARG A 82 9.87 -8.11 -8.97
C ARG A 82 10.73 -9.35 -8.86
N GLU A 83 11.22 -9.68 -7.66
CA GLU A 83 11.99 -10.91 -7.44
C GLU A 83 11.10 -12.14 -7.64
N VAL A 84 9.89 -12.11 -7.09
CA VAL A 84 8.90 -13.19 -7.25
C VAL A 84 8.59 -13.44 -8.72
N TRP A 85 8.34 -12.38 -9.50
CA TRP A 85 8.04 -12.51 -10.91
C TRP A 85 9.23 -13.07 -11.69
N ALA A 86 10.45 -12.56 -11.45
CA ALA A 86 11.64 -13.06 -12.11
C ALA A 86 11.87 -14.55 -11.84
N GLU A 87 11.74 -14.98 -10.59
CA GLU A 87 11.88 -16.39 -10.19
C GLU A 87 10.75 -17.26 -10.80
N ALA A 88 9.51 -16.79 -10.79
CA ALA A 88 8.38 -17.51 -11.36
C ALA A 88 8.49 -17.67 -12.87
N MET A 89 8.93 -16.61 -13.57
CA MET A 89 9.19 -16.66 -15.02
C MET A 89 10.26 -17.69 -15.36
N VAL A 90 11.38 -17.71 -14.63
CA VAL A 90 12.43 -18.73 -14.82
C VAL A 90 11.86 -20.13 -14.60
N ALA A 91 11.12 -20.33 -13.51
CA ALA A 91 10.53 -21.64 -13.19
C ALA A 91 9.48 -22.09 -14.22
N GLY A 92 8.75 -21.15 -14.82
CA GLY A 92 7.77 -21.40 -15.88
C GLY A 92 8.37 -21.53 -17.29
N GLY A 93 9.69 -21.33 -17.44
CA GLY A 93 10.37 -21.38 -18.73
C GLY A 93 10.17 -20.14 -19.61
N PHE A 94 9.76 -19.03 -19.01
CA PHE A 94 9.61 -17.74 -19.71
C PHE A 94 10.89 -16.90 -19.64
N PRO A 95 11.20 -16.12 -20.69
CA PRO A 95 12.35 -15.22 -20.65
C PRO A 95 12.10 -14.07 -19.68
N VAL A 96 13.07 -13.78 -18.82
CA VAL A 96 13.02 -12.63 -17.89
C VAL A 96 13.58 -11.40 -18.61
N PRO A 97 12.79 -10.35 -18.86
CA PRO A 97 13.28 -9.13 -19.48
C PRO A 97 14.16 -8.32 -18.51
N GLY A 98 14.80 -7.28 -19.04
CA GLY A 98 15.46 -6.29 -18.16
C GLY A 98 14.47 -5.62 -17.22
N ARG A 99 14.98 -4.93 -16.18
CA ARG A 99 14.19 -4.37 -15.07
C ARG A 99 12.97 -3.57 -15.55
N GLU A 100 13.15 -2.62 -16.45
CA GLU A 100 12.04 -1.80 -16.97
C GLU A 100 10.96 -2.64 -17.68
N GLY A 101 11.38 -3.64 -18.45
CA GLY A 101 10.45 -4.57 -19.13
C GLY A 101 9.65 -5.41 -18.12
N LEU A 102 10.32 -5.89 -17.07
CA LEU A 102 9.68 -6.66 -16.01
C LEU A 102 8.68 -5.79 -15.23
N GLU A 103 9.08 -4.59 -14.79
CA GLU A 103 8.23 -3.65 -14.09
C GLU A 103 6.99 -3.27 -14.91
N ARG A 104 7.13 -3.07 -16.22
CA ARG A 104 6.01 -2.81 -17.12
C ARG A 104 5.04 -3.99 -17.18
N ILE A 105 5.53 -5.22 -17.35
CA ILE A 105 4.69 -6.42 -17.41
C ILE A 105 3.90 -6.57 -16.09
N ILE A 106 4.55 -6.39 -14.96
CA ILE A 106 3.92 -6.47 -13.63
C ILE A 106 2.84 -5.39 -13.50
N LEU A 107 3.16 -4.14 -13.82
CA LEU A 107 2.22 -3.02 -13.74
C LEU A 107 1.00 -3.25 -14.64
N GLU A 108 1.20 -3.67 -15.89
CA GLU A 108 0.11 -3.97 -16.83
C GLU A 108 -0.78 -5.11 -16.31
N HIS A 109 -0.18 -6.15 -15.74
CA HIS A 109 -0.90 -7.25 -15.12
C HIS A 109 -1.74 -6.78 -13.92
N GLU A 110 -1.14 -6.08 -12.98
CA GLU A 110 -1.80 -5.58 -11.77
C GLU A 110 -2.95 -4.62 -12.09
N CYS A 111 -2.75 -3.69 -12.99
CA CYS A 111 -3.81 -2.77 -13.43
C CYS A 111 -5.00 -3.51 -14.06
N ARG A 112 -4.78 -4.66 -14.67
CA ARG A 112 -5.83 -5.49 -15.27
C ARG A 112 -6.55 -6.35 -14.24
N VAL A 113 -5.80 -6.92 -13.29
CA VAL A 113 -6.30 -7.92 -12.33
C VAL A 113 -6.84 -7.27 -11.07
N HIS A 114 -6.17 -6.22 -10.60
CA HIS A 114 -6.50 -5.49 -9.38
C HIS A 114 -6.69 -3.99 -9.67
N PRO A 115 -7.66 -3.63 -10.51
CA PRO A 115 -7.89 -2.23 -10.84
C PRO A 115 -8.30 -1.45 -9.59
N VAL A 116 -7.80 -0.21 -9.51
CA VAL A 116 -8.09 0.71 -8.41
C VAL A 116 -8.57 2.05 -8.95
N TRP A 117 -9.31 2.81 -8.12
CA TRP A 117 -9.81 4.15 -8.44
C TRP A 117 -9.59 5.09 -7.25
N PRO A 118 -9.48 6.38 -7.48
CA PRO A 118 -9.44 7.34 -6.39
C PRO A 118 -10.69 7.25 -5.52
N MET A 119 -10.53 7.30 -4.20
CA MET A 119 -11.66 7.46 -3.30
C MET A 119 -12.31 8.84 -3.54
N PRO A 120 -13.63 8.95 -3.62
CA PRO A 120 -14.30 10.25 -3.78
C PRO A 120 -13.86 11.25 -2.72
N GLY A 121 -13.42 12.43 -3.14
CA GLY A 121 -12.93 13.49 -2.25
C GLY A 121 -11.47 13.32 -1.78
N ALA A 122 -10.74 12.31 -2.23
CA ALA A 122 -9.34 12.08 -1.81
C ALA A 122 -8.42 13.23 -2.22
N ILE A 123 -8.52 13.69 -3.47
CA ILE A 123 -7.69 14.79 -4.00
C ILE A 123 -7.99 16.08 -3.27
N GLU A 124 -9.27 16.39 -3.08
CA GLU A 124 -9.73 17.58 -2.35
C GLU A 124 -9.25 17.55 -0.90
N LEU A 125 -9.32 16.38 -0.24
CA LEU A 125 -8.83 16.21 1.13
C LEU A 125 -7.33 16.48 1.21
N LEU A 126 -6.52 15.92 0.32
CA LEU A 126 -5.07 16.15 0.29
C LEU A 126 -4.75 17.65 0.11
N GLY A 127 -5.47 18.32 -0.80
CA GLY A 127 -5.36 19.76 -1.00
C GLY A 127 -5.70 20.57 0.25
N GLU A 128 -6.77 20.23 0.96
CA GLU A 128 -7.17 20.86 2.22
C GLU A 128 -6.15 20.67 3.35
N LEU A 129 -5.60 19.46 3.49
CA LEU A 129 -4.57 19.19 4.50
C LEU A 129 -3.31 20.03 4.25
N ARG A 130 -2.86 20.09 2.99
CA ARG A 130 -1.74 20.92 2.56
C ARG A 130 -2.01 22.41 2.82
N ALA A 131 -3.20 22.91 2.47
CA ALA A 131 -3.57 24.31 2.71
C ALA A 131 -3.59 24.69 4.20
N ARG A 132 -3.80 23.71 5.08
CA ARG A 132 -3.71 23.86 6.54
C ARG A 132 -2.29 23.69 7.11
N GLY A 133 -1.29 23.47 6.26
CA GLY A 133 0.10 23.26 6.68
C GLY A 133 0.35 21.93 7.38
N LEU A 134 -0.54 20.93 7.20
CA LEU A 134 -0.34 19.58 7.73
C LEU A 134 0.57 18.78 6.79
N VAL A 135 1.50 18.05 7.38
CA VAL A 135 2.35 17.10 6.66
C VAL A 135 1.54 15.85 6.35
N VAL A 136 1.64 15.32 5.13
CA VAL A 136 0.94 14.11 4.73
C VAL A 136 1.94 12.96 4.58
N GLY A 137 1.59 11.78 5.11
CA GLY A 137 2.39 10.57 5.03
C GLY A 137 1.60 9.35 4.58
N ILE A 138 2.31 8.24 4.37
CA ILE A 138 1.75 6.95 3.94
C ILE A 138 2.32 5.83 4.80
N ILE A 139 1.47 4.88 5.23
CA ILE A 139 1.85 3.53 5.64
C ILE A 139 0.93 2.56 4.90
N SER A 140 1.47 1.77 3.98
CA SER A 140 0.63 0.86 3.20
C SER A 140 1.29 -0.49 2.95
N ASN A 141 0.47 -1.56 2.99
CA ASN A 141 0.84 -2.82 2.36
C ASN A 141 0.74 -2.61 0.86
N ALA A 142 1.88 -2.52 0.20
CA ALA A 142 1.97 -2.07 -1.18
C ALA A 142 3.21 -2.65 -1.87
N GLN A 143 3.24 -2.54 -3.19
CA GLN A 143 4.36 -2.90 -4.02
C GLN A 143 4.82 -1.69 -4.86
N PHE A 144 5.94 -1.80 -5.53
CA PHE A 144 6.53 -0.70 -6.31
C PHE A 144 5.55 -0.02 -7.28
N TYR A 145 4.63 -0.79 -7.87
CA TYR A 145 3.66 -0.29 -8.86
C TYR A 145 2.59 0.62 -8.26
N THR A 146 2.44 0.63 -6.95
CA THR A 146 1.46 1.50 -6.26
C THR A 146 1.73 2.98 -6.56
N LEU A 147 3.01 3.38 -6.60
CA LEU A 147 3.39 4.78 -6.84
C LEU A 147 2.99 5.26 -8.23
N PRO A 148 3.42 4.62 -9.33
CA PRO A 148 3.02 5.05 -10.68
C PRO A 148 1.50 4.93 -10.91
N VAL A 149 0.83 3.99 -10.26
CA VAL A 149 -0.64 3.89 -10.32
C VAL A 149 -1.29 5.11 -9.66
N MET A 150 -0.83 5.52 -8.47
CA MET A 150 -1.33 6.72 -7.81
C MET A 150 -1.08 7.97 -8.65
N GLU A 151 0.12 8.15 -9.18
CA GLU A 151 0.47 9.30 -10.03
C GLU A 151 -0.43 9.36 -11.27
N GLY A 152 -0.67 8.22 -11.91
CA GLY A 152 -1.58 8.14 -13.06
C GLY A 152 -3.04 8.46 -12.72
N LEU A 153 -3.52 8.02 -11.55
CA LEU A 153 -4.92 8.22 -11.12
C LEU A 153 -5.18 9.63 -10.60
N PHE A 154 -4.25 10.20 -9.86
CA PHE A 154 -4.39 11.54 -9.28
C PHE A 154 -3.89 12.65 -10.22
N GLY A 155 -3.19 12.30 -11.30
CA GLY A 155 -2.67 13.25 -12.29
C GLY A 155 -1.54 14.15 -11.76
N ALA A 156 -0.89 13.75 -10.66
CA ALA A 156 0.19 14.49 -10.01
C ALA A 156 1.12 13.56 -9.27
N GLY A 157 2.39 13.91 -9.14
CA GLY A 157 3.37 13.18 -8.33
C GLY A 157 3.05 13.26 -6.84
N LEU A 158 3.56 12.32 -6.06
CA LEU A 158 3.32 12.28 -4.61
C LEU A 158 3.77 13.58 -3.90
N ASP A 159 4.87 14.19 -4.34
CA ASP A 159 5.36 15.44 -3.79
C ASP A 159 4.37 16.58 -4.06
N ASP A 160 3.81 16.64 -5.27
CA ASP A 160 2.80 17.62 -5.66
C ASP A 160 1.49 17.44 -4.92
N LEU A 161 1.15 16.18 -4.58
CA LEU A 161 0.01 15.84 -3.73
C LEU A 161 0.24 16.17 -2.25
N GLY A 162 1.47 16.52 -1.88
CA GLY A 162 1.84 16.94 -0.53
C GLY A 162 2.34 15.82 0.39
N PHE A 163 2.57 14.62 -0.13
CA PHE A 163 3.17 13.55 0.65
C PHE A 163 4.65 13.82 0.91
N HIS A 164 5.03 13.87 2.18
CA HIS A 164 6.42 14.13 2.58
C HIS A 164 7.31 12.92 2.22
N PRO A 165 8.46 13.11 1.57
CA PRO A 165 9.31 12.00 1.12
C PRO A 165 9.71 11.04 2.25
N ASP A 166 10.09 11.57 3.41
CA ASP A 166 10.52 10.77 4.55
C ASP A 166 9.35 10.06 5.28
N LEU A 167 8.11 10.47 5.03
CA LEU A 167 6.93 9.88 5.69
C LEU A 167 6.16 8.91 4.76
N ARG A 168 6.87 8.21 3.89
CA ARG A 168 6.34 7.15 3.03
C ARG A 168 6.95 5.84 3.46
N VAL A 169 6.11 4.92 3.94
CA VAL A 169 6.52 3.60 4.41
C VAL A 169 5.70 2.54 3.70
N PHE A 170 6.36 1.66 2.98
CA PHE A 170 5.75 0.60 2.19
C PHE A 170 6.23 -0.77 2.63
N SER A 171 5.32 -1.74 2.68
CA SER A 171 5.63 -3.09 3.17
C SER A 171 6.72 -3.78 2.36
N PHE A 172 6.75 -3.61 1.04
CA PHE A 172 7.76 -4.23 0.18
C PHE A 172 9.18 -3.72 0.45
N GLU A 173 9.33 -2.47 0.92
CA GLU A 173 10.62 -1.88 1.31
C GLU A 173 11.06 -2.35 2.69
N GLU A 174 10.12 -2.50 3.62
CA GLU A 174 10.39 -2.93 4.99
C GLU A 174 10.50 -4.46 5.15
N GLY A 175 10.04 -5.23 4.15
CA GLY A 175 10.00 -6.68 4.17
C GLY A 175 8.96 -7.29 5.13
N GLU A 176 8.08 -6.46 5.68
CA GLU A 176 6.96 -6.84 6.53
C GLU A 176 5.73 -6.02 6.21
N GLY A 177 4.55 -6.65 6.30
CA GLY A 177 3.26 -6.00 6.10
C GLY A 177 2.54 -5.70 7.43
N LYS A 178 1.57 -4.78 7.39
CA LYS A 178 0.59 -4.59 8.46
C LYS A 178 -0.13 -5.92 8.75
N PRO A 179 -0.37 -6.27 10.01
CA PRO A 179 -0.35 -5.47 11.22
C PRO A 179 1.00 -5.44 11.97
N SER A 180 2.14 -5.77 11.35
CA SER A 180 3.42 -5.60 12.01
C SER A 180 3.62 -4.15 12.48
N LEU A 181 4.16 -3.98 13.68
CA LEU A 181 4.49 -2.66 14.22
C LEU A 181 5.65 -2.00 13.46
N ARG A 182 6.45 -2.79 12.74
CA ARG A 182 7.65 -2.32 12.04
C ARG A 182 7.40 -1.09 11.16
N LEU A 183 6.32 -1.11 10.35
CA LEU A 183 6.00 0.00 9.46
C LEU A 183 5.64 1.27 10.25
N PHE A 184 4.90 1.12 11.33
CA PHE A 184 4.46 2.23 12.19
C PHE A 184 5.62 2.80 13.00
N GLU A 185 6.52 1.95 13.50
CA GLU A 185 7.75 2.36 14.19
C GLU A 185 8.69 3.07 13.25
N ALA A 186 8.89 2.56 12.03
CA ALA A 186 9.70 3.21 11.00
C ALA A 186 9.17 4.61 10.68
N LEU A 187 7.85 4.78 10.48
CA LEU A 187 7.28 6.09 10.26
C LEU A 187 7.42 7.00 11.48
N ARG A 188 7.21 6.50 12.69
CA ARG A 188 7.39 7.27 13.93
C ARG A 188 8.83 7.81 14.06
N GLU A 189 9.83 6.98 13.77
CA GLU A 189 11.24 7.37 13.81
C GLU A 189 11.56 8.43 12.75
N ARG A 190 11.08 8.25 11.52
CA ARG A 190 11.23 9.23 10.43
C ARG A 190 10.53 10.55 10.76
N ALA A 191 9.31 10.50 11.35
CA ALA A 191 8.57 11.68 11.77
C ALA A 191 9.31 12.46 12.89
N ALA A 192 9.87 11.75 13.86
CA ALA A 192 10.71 12.38 14.89
C ALA A 192 11.93 13.07 14.29
N GLY A 193 12.54 12.51 13.24
CA GLY A 193 13.65 13.11 12.50
C GLY A 193 13.31 14.46 11.86
N VAL A 194 12.04 14.70 11.54
CA VAL A 194 11.52 15.99 11.03
C VAL A 194 10.78 16.81 12.10
N GLY A 195 10.93 16.43 13.37
CA GLY A 195 10.43 17.17 14.53
C GLY A 195 8.92 17.00 14.78
N ILE A 196 8.31 15.88 14.35
CA ILE A 196 6.90 15.57 14.58
C ILE A 196 6.80 14.41 15.58
N ASP A 197 6.13 14.65 16.71
CA ASP A 197 5.92 13.62 17.73
C ASP A 197 4.77 12.68 17.35
N ALA A 198 4.80 11.44 17.86
CA ALA A 198 3.78 10.42 17.57
C ALA A 198 2.35 10.88 17.88
N ASN A 199 2.16 11.61 18.98
CA ASN A 199 0.85 12.13 19.39
C ASN A 199 0.36 13.33 18.57
N GLU A 200 1.17 13.87 17.67
CA GLU A 200 0.82 14.90 16.69
C GLU A 200 0.43 14.30 15.33
N ILE A 201 0.50 12.96 15.19
CA ILE A 201 0.16 12.23 13.97
C ILE A 201 -1.25 11.66 14.10
N PHE A 202 -2.10 11.96 13.12
CA PHE A 202 -3.39 11.29 12.96
C PHE A 202 -3.28 10.25 11.85
N TYR A 203 -3.63 8.99 12.19
CA TYR A 203 -3.60 7.89 11.23
C TYR A 203 -5.00 7.55 10.73
N LEU A 204 -5.14 7.43 9.42
CA LEU A 204 -6.37 7.04 8.73
C LEU A 204 -6.16 5.74 7.98
N GLY A 205 -6.98 4.74 8.29
CA GLY A 205 -7.01 3.45 7.62
C GLY A 205 -8.37 2.78 7.79
N ASN A 206 -8.66 1.79 6.97
CA ASN A 206 -9.95 1.14 6.89
C ASN A 206 -10.06 -0.18 7.68
N ASP A 207 -8.94 -0.72 8.15
CA ASP A 207 -8.92 -1.99 8.87
C ASP A 207 -8.55 -1.80 10.34
N TRP A 208 -9.44 -2.30 11.24
CA TRP A 208 -9.20 -2.20 12.68
C TRP A 208 -7.89 -2.87 13.11
N ARG A 209 -7.60 -4.07 12.60
CA ARG A 209 -6.44 -4.87 13.02
C ARG A 209 -5.15 -4.42 12.35
N LYS A 210 -5.23 -4.11 11.06
CA LYS A 210 -4.04 -3.73 10.27
C LYS A 210 -3.65 -2.27 10.45
N ASP A 211 -4.61 -1.39 10.81
CA ASP A 211 -4.41 0.05 10.82
C ASP A 211 -4.54 0.62 12.23
N VAL A 212 -5.72 0.50 12.85
CA VAL A 212 -6.03 1.22 14.08
C VAL A 212 -5.23 0.69 15.28
N VAL A 213 -5.16 -0.64 15.43
CA VAL A 213 -4.46 -1.26 16.55
C VAL A 213 -2.96 -0.92 16.55
N PRO A 214 -2.20 -1.14 15.47
CA PRO A 214 -0.77 -0.83 15.46
C PRO A 214 -0.49 0.68 15.52
N ALA A 215 -1.29 1.53 14.87
CA ALA A 215 -1.15 2.99 14.96
C ALA A 215 -1.24 3.47 16.41
N LYS A 216 -2.23 2.98 17.16
CA LYS A 216 -2.37 3.30 18.58
C LYS A 216 -1.23 2.75 19.44
N ALA A 217 -0.73 1.56 19.11
CA ALA A 217 0.37 0.95 19.85
C ALA A 217 1.66 1.78 19.80
N VAL A 218 1.90 2.52 18.70
CA VAL A 218 3.06 3.42 18.56
C VAL A 218 2.77 4.87 18.98
N GLY A 219 1.55 5.16 19.48
CA GLY A 219 1.16 6.46 20.01
C GLY A 219 0.52 7.42 19.01
N PHE A 220 0.15 6.98 17.81
CA PHE A 220 -0.65 7.78 16.87
C PHE A 220 -2.10 7.92 17.36
N ARG A 221 -2.78 8.94 16.85
CA ARG A 221 -4.20 9.21 17.16
C ARG A 221 -5.11 8.63 16.10
#